data_9c12a3950f2ace1846dcb6cbfda0f3c6
#
_entry.id   9c12a3950f2ace1846dcb6cbfda0f3c6
#
_cell.length_a   1.000
_cell.length_b   1.000
_cell.length_c   1.000
_cell.angle_alpha   90.00
_cell.angle_beta   90.00
_cell.angle_gamma   90.00
#
_symmetry.space_group_name_H-M   'P 1'
#
loop_
_entity.id
_entity.type
_entity.pdbx_description
1 polymer ?
#
loop_
_entity_poly.entity_id
_entity_poly.type
_entity_poly.pdbx_seq_one_letter_code
_entity_poly.pdbx_strand_id
1 'polypeptide(L)'
;MRVGINGFGRIGRLVFRALWGRPGIEIVLVNDCAGDAAAAAHLLAFDSVHGRWTPSIEANTASFLVDNHQVGYSSESDPTVAPWHETRVEMLLECSGQFKKPETLESIFEKAKLKQIVVACPVKGHINDIEVLNIVYGVNHHRYDPGYHRVITAASCTTNCLAPVVKVVHENFRIKHGSITTLHDVTNTQVVVDGFNKDLRRSRSCMQSLIPTTTGSAKAISMIFPELEGKLNGHAVRVPLLNASLTDAVFELEQDVTVQEVNDAFEAAANGELHGILGYETRPLVSVDYVNDSRSGIIDALSTMVVNKTQLKVYAWYDNEWGYSSRMADLACHVAENLGL
;
A
#
# COMPACT_ATOMS: atom_id res chain seq x y z
N MET A 1 -17.34 13.26 -1.81
CA MET A 1 -16.86 12.57 -0.58
C MET A 1 -15.84 13.44 0.13
N ARG A 2 -16.14 13.83 1.37
CA ARG A 2 -15.24 14.61 2.23
C ARG A 2 -14.32 13.67 2.98
N VAL A 3 -13.02 13.80 2.77
CA VAL A 3 -12.00 12.88 3.24
C VAL A 3 -11.16 13.51 4.34
N GLY A 4 -10.95 12.76 5.43
CA GLY A 4 -9.97 13.04 6.47
C GLY A 4 -8.78 12.08 6.37
N ILE A 5 -7.60 12.54 6.76
CA ILE A 5 -6.39 11.71 6.82
C ILE A 5 -5.86 11.72 8.26
N ASN A 6 -5.80 10.56 8.90
CA ASN A 6 -5.18 10.37 10.19
C ASN A 6 -3.77 9.79 10.03
N GLY A 7 -2.77 10.52 10.48
CA GLY A 7 -1.36 10.21 10.24
C GLY A 7 -0.84 10.83 8.94
N PHE A 8 0.00 11.86 9.06
CA PHE A 8 0.56 12.60 7.92
C PHE A 8 2.05 12.32 7.72
N GLY A 9 2.44 11.06 7.99
CA GLY A 9 3.75 10.49 7.69
C GLY A 9 3.96 10.31 6.18
N ARG A 10 4.89 9.41 5.79
CA ARG A 10 5.21 9.12 4.37
C ARG A 10 3.94 8.80 3.57
N ILE A 11 3.19 7.78 4.00
CA ILE A 11 2.01 7.30 3.26
C ILE A 11 0.88 8.34 3.26
N GLY A 12 0.57 8.97 4.41
CA GLY A 12 -0.50 9.97 4.46
C GLY A 12 -0.28 11.14 3.50
N ARG A 13 0.96 11.65 3.39
CA ARG A 13 1.30 12.73 2.44
C ARG A 13 1.23 12.27 0.99
N LEU A 14 1.67 11.06 0.68
CA LEU A 14 1.62 10.55 -0.69
C LEU A 14 0.21 10.19 -1.12
N VAL A 15 -0.61 9.66 -0.23
CA VAL A 15 -2.06 9.47 -0.47
C VAL A 15 -2.75 10.81 -0.70
N PHE A 16 -2.39 11.84 0.09
CA PHE A 16 -2.88 13.20 -0.14
C PHE A 16 -2.55 13.68 -1.57
N ARG A 17 -1.27 13.56 -1.99
CA ARG A 17 -0.85 13.93 -3.36
C ARG A 17 -1.58 13.12 -4.43
N ALA A 18 -1.77 11.82 -4.22
CA ALA A 18 -2.42 10.93 -5.18
C ALA A 18 -3.94 11.18 -5.32
N LEU A 19 -4.58 11.67 -4.25
CA LEU A 19 -6.00 12.01 -4.22
C LEU A 19 -6.28 13.43 -4.67
N TRP A 20 -5.29 14.34 -4.62
CA TRP A 20 -5.51 15.73 -4.95
C TRP A 20 -5.99 15.91 -6.39
N GLY A 21 -7.13 16.57 -6.57
CA GLY A 21 -7.75 16.77 -7.88
C GLY A 21 -8.52 15.56 -8.43
N ARG A 22 -8.63 14.46 -7.69
CA ARG A 22 -9.50 13.34 -8.11
C ARG A 22 -10.96 13.74 -8.03
N PRO A 23 -11.75 13.48 -9.10
CA PRO A 23 -13.18 13.80 -9.11
C PRO A 23 -13.93 13.17 -7.93
N GLY A 24 -14.86 13.92 -7.34
CA GLY A 24 -15.70 13.43 -6.24
C GLY A 24 -15.00 13.33 -4.87
N ILE A 25 -13.72 13.67 -4.76
CA ILE A 25 -12.94 13.64 -3.52
C ILE A 25 -12.54 15.06 -3.09
N GLU A 26 -12.79 15.41 -1.83
CA GLU A 26 -12.37 16.67 -1.20
C GLU A 26 -11.64 16.34 0.12
N ILE A 27 -10.34 16.58 0.20
CA ILE A 27 -9.58 16.41 1.44
C ILE A 27 -9.80 17.66 2.31
N VAL A 28 -10.37 17.48 3.49
CA VAL A 28 -10.84 18.59 4.33
C VAL A 28 -10.11 18.72 5.66
N LEU A 29 -9.54 17.62 6.17
CA LEU A 29 -8.86 17.62 7.46
C LEU A 29 -7.72 16.60 7.46
N VAL A 30 -6.59 17.01 8.02
CA VAL A 30 -5.46 16.16 8.36
C VAL A 30 -5.28 16.18 9.87
N ASN A 31 -5.04 15.02 10.48
CA ASN A 31 -4.65 14.90 11.88
C ASN A 31 -3.30 14.19 12.00
N ASP A 32 -2.35 14.82 12.70
CA ASP A 32 -1.06 14.18 13.07
C ASP A 32 -0.45 14.87 14.30
N CYS A 33 -0.14 14.08 15.33
CA CYS A 33 0.39 14.60 16.59
C CYS A 33 1.90 14.90 16.57
N ALA A 34 2.62 14.59 15.48
CA ALA A 34 4.07 14.75 15.40
C ALA A 34 4.53 16.16 14.97
N GLY A 35 3.60 17.04 14.58
CA GLY A 35 3.96 18.38 14.09
C GLY A 35 2.81 19.36 14.12
N ASP A 36 2.94 20.43 13.35
CA ASP A 36 1.93 21.47 13.16
C ASP A 36 1.58 21.62 11.66
N ALA A 37 0.65 22.53 11.37
CA ALA A 37 0.21 22.79 10.00
C ALA A 37 1.37 23.31 9.10
N ALA A 38 2.32 24.04 9.66
CA ALA A 38 3.46 24.56 8.91
C ALA A 38 4.42 23.43 8.51
N ALA A 39 4.74 22.55 9.45
CA ALA A 39 5.55 21.36 9.18
C ALA A 39 4.87 20.42 8.19
N ALA A 40 3.55 20.21 8.35
CA ALA A 40 2.75 19.40 7.43
C ALA A 40 2.78 19.96 5.99
N ALA A 41 2.55 21.26 5.83
CA ALA A 41 2.61 21.97 4.55
C ALA A 41 4.01 21.86 3.91
N HIS A 42 5.06 22.09 4.69
CA HIS A 42 6.44 21.97 4.22
C HIS A 42 6.76 20.56 3.71
N LEU A 43 6.46 19.54 4.51
CA LEU A 43 6.72 18.14 4.14
C LEU A 43 5.79 17.63 3.03
N LEU A 44 4.63 18.25 2.83
CA LEU A 44 3.78 17.97 1.67
C LEU A 44 4.37 18.57 0.39
N ALA A 45 4.95 19.78 0.47
CA ALA A 45 5.56 20.47 -0.66
C ALA A 45 6.88 19.82 -1.11
N PHE A 46 7.70 19.35 -0.15
CA PHE A 46 9.05 18.85 -0.41
C PHE A 46 9.22 17.44 0.09
N ASP A 47 9.69 16.55 -0.78
CA ASP A 47 9.95 15.17 -0.46
C ASP A 47 11.30 14.73 -1.01
N SER A 48 12.14 14.13 -0.17
CA SER A 48 13.51 13.72 -0.54
C SER A 48 13.55 12.56 -1.54
N VAL A 49 12.46 11.78 -1.65
CA VAL A 49 12.35 10.62 -2.54
C VAL A 49 11.55 11.00 -3.79
N HIS A 50 10.37 11.59 -3.58
CA HIS A 50 9.39 11.87 -4.65
C HIS A 50 9.49 13.29 -5.22
N GLY A 51 10.41 14.10 -4.68
CA GLY A 51 10.65 15.45 -5.18
C GLY A 51 9.60 16.48 -4.76
N ARG A 52 9.77 17.68 -5.30
CA ARG A 52 8.87 18.80 -5.05
C ARG A 52 7.51 18.56 -5.71
N TRP A 53 6.44 18.81 -4.93
CA TRP A 53 5.08 18.78 -5.45
C TRP A 53 4.71 20.14 -6.06
N THR A 54 4.02 20.15 -7.19
CA THR A 54 3.80 21.35 -8.00
C THR A 54 2.71 22.32 -7.52
N PRO A 55 1.62 21.88 -6.83
CA PRO A 55 0.62 22.79 -6.30
C PRO A 55 1.21 23.84 -5.37
N SER A 56 0.60 25.03 -5.32
CA SER A 56 0.99 26.06 -4.34
C SER A 56 0.55 25.64 -2.94
N ILE A 57 1.43 25.79 -1.96
CA ILE A 57 1.13 25.42 -0.57
C ILE A 57 1.50 26.58 0.35
N GLU A 58 0.53 27.00 1.17
CA GLU A 58 0.70 28.06 2.17
C GLU A 58 0.19 27.58 3.53
N ALA A 59 0.95 27.80 4.59
CA ALA A 59 0.58 27.39 5.93
C ALA A 59 -0.07 28.54 6.72
N ASN A 60 -1.10 28.20 7.50
CA ASN A 60 -1.72 29.02 8.54
C ASN A 60 -1.53 28.34 9.91
N THR A 61 -2.04 28.94 10.98
CA THR A 61 -1.84 28.41 12.35
C THR A 61 -2.48 27.02 12.56
N ALA A 62 -3.68 26.80 12.03
CA ALA A 62 -4.47 25.57 12.22
C ALA A 62 -4.94 24.91 10.91
N SER A 63 -4.32 25.31 9.80
CA SER A 63 -4.65 24.80 8.47
C SER A 63 -3.52 25.10 7.49
N PHE A 64 -3.60 24.50 6.31
CA PHE A 64 -2.80 24.91 5.17
C PHE A 64 -3.67 25.01 3.92
N LEU A 65 -3.23 25.82 2.98
CA LEU A 65 -3.88 25.98 1.68
C LEU A 65 -3.09 25.17 0.64
N VAL A 66 -3.80 24.49 -0.23
CA VAL A 66 -3.25 23.86 -1.44
C VAL A 66 -4.06 24.40 -2.63
N ASP A 67 -3.41 25.11 -3.56
CA ASP A 67 -4.07 25.80 -4.67
C ASP A 67 -5.30 26.63 -4.23
N ASN A 68 -5.15 27.38 -3.12
CA ASN A 68 -6.21 28.15 -2.43
C ASN A 68 -7.34 27.35 -1.78
N HIS A 69 -7.30 26.00 -1.79
CA HIS A 69 -8.26 25.19 -1.04
C HIS A 69 -7.73 24.94 0.37
N GLN A 70 -8.54 25.27 1.36
CA GLN A 70 -8.16 25.13 2.76
C GLN A 70 -8.34 23.68 3.23
N VAL A 71 -7.27 23.15 3.85
CA VAL A 71 -7.27 21.87 4.55
C VAL A 71 -7.02 22.15 6.03
N GLY A 72 -7.94 21.74 6.89
CA GLY A 72 -7.80 21.85 8.34
C GLY A 72 -6.66 20.95 8.84
N TYR A 73 -6.05 21.36 9.96
CA TYR A 73 -5.04 20.56 10.65
C TYR A 73 -5.38 20.43 12.12
N SER A 74 -5.34 19.22 12.65
CA SER A 74 -5.43 18.92 14.08
C SER A 74 -4.23 18.07 14.52
N SER A 75 -3.91 18.11 15.82
CA SER A 75 -2.76 17.42 16.39
C SER A 75 -3.15 16.47 17.53
N GLU A 76 -4.28 15.80 17.37
CA GLU A 76 -4.83 14.90 18.38
C GLU A 76 -4.11 13.54 18.32
N SER A 77 -3.60 13.07 19.47
CA SER A 77 -3.00 11.75 19.61
C SER A 77 -4.05 10.63 19.66
N ASP A 78 -5.25 10.95 20.12
CA ASP A 78 -6.42 10.07 20.07
C ASP A 78 -7.32 10.49 18.90
N PRO A 79 -7.39 9.73 17.81
CA PRO A 79 -8.21 10.09 16.66
C PRO A 79 -9.71 10.09 16.95
N THR A 80 -10.16 9.55 18.08
CA THR A 80 -11.58 9.58 18.45
C THR A 80 -12.07 10.96 18.91
N VAL A 81 -11.15 11.88 19.22
CA VAL A 81 -11.46 13.27 19.62
C VAL A 81 -11.06 14.30 18.58
N ALA A 82 -10.43 13.89 17.49
CA ALA A 82 -10.14 14.79 16.38
C ALA A 82 -11.44 15.27 15.71
N PRO A 83 -11.48 16.51 15.17
CA PRO A 83 -12.72 17.18 14.76
C PRO A 83 -13.28 16.70 13.41
N TRP A 84 -13.36 15.36 13.22
CA TRP A 84 -13.87 14.76 11.97
C TRP A 84 -15.32 15.12 11.72
N HIS A 85 -16.15 15.05 12.75
CA HIS A 85 -17.59 15.34 12.62
C HIS A 85 -17.84 16.82 12.33
N GLU A 86 -17.14 17.72 13.02
CA GLU A 86 -17.25 19.17 12.85
C GLU A 86 -16.85 19.61 11.45
N THR A 87 -15.85 18.95 10.87
CA THR A 87 -15.37 19.17 9.49
C THR A 87 -16.15 18.35 8.46
N ARG A 88 -17.17 17.59 8.91
CA ARG A 88 -18.02 16.74 8.06
C ARG A 88 -17.21 15.74 7.22
N VAL A 89 -16.21 15.14 7.81
CA VAL A 89 -15.49 14.01 7.19
C VAL A 89 -16.45 12.83 7.06
N GLU A 90 -16.52 12.25 5.88
CA GLU A 90 -17.37 11.11 5.56
C GLU A 90 -16.52 9.82 5.47
N MET A 91 -15.30 9.92 4.92
CA MET A 91 -14.34 8.84 4.82
C MET A 91 -13.04 9.21 5.53
N LEU A 92 -12.56 8.33 6.40
CA LEU A 92 -11.27 8.47 7.06
C LEU A 92 -10.24 7.53 6.43
N LEU A 93 -9.09 8.08 6.04
CA LEU A 93 -7.92 7.33 5.64
C LEU A 93 -6.98 7.22 6.84
N GLU A 94 -6.89 6.02 7.41
CA GLU A 94 -6.04 5.75 8.59
C GLU A 94 -4.63 5.39 8.12
N CYS A 95 -3.74 6.38 8.15
CA CYS A 95 -2.36 6.29 7.66
C CYS A 95 -1.30 6.36 8.77
N SER A 96 -1.68 6.40 10.05
CA SER A 96 -0.74 6.52 11.16
C SER A 96 0.05 5.23 11.44
N GLY A 97 -0.50 4.07 11.01
CA GLY A 97 0.04 2.75 11.33
C GLY A 97 -0.10 2.35 12.80
N GLN A 98 -0.78 3.15 13.64
CA GLN A 98 -0.99 2.90 15.07
C GLN A 98 -2.32 2.20 15.33
N PHE A 99 -3.38 2.62 14.65
CA PHE A 99 -4.74 2.15 14.90
C PHE A 99 -5.12 1.04 13.91
N LYS A 100 -4.90 -0.20 14.32
CA LYS A 100 -5.13 -1.41 13.50
C LYS A 100 -5.85 -2.55 14.26
N LYS A 101 -6.38 -2.23 15.44
CA LYS A 101 -7.26 -3.16 16.16
C LYS A 101 -8.71 -2.87 15.78
N PRO A 102 -9.51 -3.89 15.42
CA PRO A 102 -10.91 -3.71 15.03
C PRO A 102 -11.71 -2.85 16.01
N GLU A 103 -11.57 -3.08 17.32
CA GLU A 103 -12.32 -2.38 18.36
C GLU A 103 -11.98 -0.88 18.40
N THR A 104 -10.72 -0.53 18.14
CA THR A 104 -10.29 0.88 18.08
C THR A 104 -10.84 1.56 16.83
N LEU A 105 -10.79 0.88 15.69
CA LEU A 105 -11.31 1.39 14.42
C LEU A 105 -12.84 1.58 14.48
N GLU A 106 -13.55 0.66 15.10
CA GLU A 106 -14.99 0.78 15.35
C GLU A 106 -15.29 1.99 16.23
N SER A 107 -14.54 2.19 17.32
CA SER A 107 -14.70 3.36 18.19
C SER A 107 -14.48 4.69 17.45
N ILE A 108 -13.48 4.75 16.54
CA ILE A 108 -13.26 5.92 15.69
C ILE A 108 -14.46 6.12 14.76
N PHE A 109 -14.88 5.05 14.08
CA PHE A 109 -16.01 5.07 13.15
C PHE A 109 -17.28 5.65 13.78
N GLU A 110 -17.68 5.14 14.94
CA GLU A 110 -18.91 5.54 15.64
C GLU A 110 -18.83 6.96 16.18
N LYS A 111 -17.73 7.34 16.86
CA LYS A 111 -17.58 8.68 17.45
C LYS A 111 -17.47 9.78 16.40
N ALA A 112 -16.76 9.53 15.32
CA ALA A 112 -16.61 10.47 14.22
C ALA A 112 -17.82 10.47 13.26
N LYS A 113 -18.77 9.54 13.41
CA LYS A 113 -19.94 9.35 12.53
C LYS A 113 -19.58 9.22 11.05
N LEU A 114 -18.56 8.41 10.78
CA LEU A 114 -18.04 8.18 9.44
C LEU A 114 -18.99 7.29 8.61
N LYS A 115 -18.88 7.38 7.31
CA LYS A 115 -19.45 6.39 6.37
C LYS A 115 -18.49 5.25 6.11
N GLN A 116 -17.18 5.53 6.14
CA GLN A 116 -16.13 4.56 5.80
C GLN A 116 -14.80 4.87 6.49
N ILE A 117 -14.05 3.81 6.84
CA ILE A 117 -12.62 3.89 7.15
C ILE A 117 -11.84 3.02 6.15
N VAL A 118 -10.77 3.57 5.56
CA VAL A 118 -9.79 2.83 4.77
C VAL A 118 -8.45 2.86 5.49
N VAL A 119 -7.93 1.70 5.87
CA VAL A 119 -6.71 1.58 6.68
C VAL A 119 -5.50 1.29 5.80
N ALA A 120 -4.41 2.04 5.98
CA ALA A 120 -3.16 1.91 5.23
C ALA A 120 -2.25 0.78 5.74
N CYS A 121 -2.81 -0.28 6.28
CA CYS A 121 -2.09 -1.50 6.66
C CYS A 121 -3.08 -2.66 6.82
N PRO A 122 -2.63 -3.92 6.77
CA PRO A 122 -3.50 -5.05 6.99
C PRO A 122 -4.09 -5.05 8.41
N VAL A 123 -5.37 -5.35 8.49
CA VAL A 123 -6.11 -5.57 9.76
C VAL A 123 -6.65 -6.99 9.78
N LYS A 124 -6.51 -7.67 10.91
CA LYS A 124 -7.09 -9.00 11.16
C LYS A 124 -8.16 -8.89 12.20
N GLY A 125 -9.25 -9.60 11.99
CA GLY A 125 -10.37 -9.69 12.94
C GLY A 125 -11.68 -9.18 12.34
N HIS A 126 -12.66 -8.98 13.21
CA HIS A 126 -14.04 -8.69 12.84
C HIS A 126 -14.52 -7.43 13.55
N ILE A 127 -15.45 -6.74 12.92
CA ILE A 127 -16.24 -5.65 13.50
C ILE A 127 -17.70 -6.07 13.34
N ASN A 128 -18.44 -6.19 14.45
CA ASN A 128 -19.84 -6.68 14.45
C ASN A 128 -20.00 -7.98 13.65
N ASP A 129 -19.14 -8.98 13.92
CA ASP A 129 -19.10 -10.30 13.24
C ASP A 129 -18.76 -10.25 11.73
N ILE A 130 -18.46 -9.07 11.17
CA ILE A 130 -18.04 -8.90 9.79
C ILE A 130 -16.51 -8.81 9.74
N GLU A 131 -15.86 -9.69 8.97
CA GLU A 131 -14.42 -9.66 8.77
C GLU A 131 -13.97 -8.35 8.13
N VAL A 132 -12.91 -7.74 8.67
CA VAL A 132 -12.30 -6.55 8.05
C VAL A 132 -11.67 -6.95 6.72
N LEU A 133 -12.26 -6.48 5.62
CA LEU A 133 -11.85 -6.84 4.28
C LEU A 133 -10.51 -6.18 3.90
N ASN A 134 -9.50 -7.01 3.66
CA ASN A 134 -8.21 -6.57 3.14
C ASN A 134 -8.25 -6.59 1.61
N ILE A 135 -8.21 -5.39 0.99
CA ILE A 135 -8.39 -5.21 -0.44
C ILE A 135 -7.04 -4.95 -1.12
N VAL A 136 -6.78 -5.70 -2.18
CA VAL A 136 -5.81 -5.38 -3.21
C VAL A 136 -6.57 -4.92 -4.43
N TYR A 137 -6.48 -3.62 -4.73
CA TYR A 137 -7.19 -3.04 -5.86
C TYR A 137 -6.72 -3.66 -7.19
N GLY A 138 -7.68 -3.98 -8.07
CA GLY A 138 -7.43 -4.73 -9.30
C GLY A 138 -7.53 -6.26 -9.13
N VAL A 139 -7.46 -6.79 -7.89
CA VAL A 139 -7.51 -8.23 -7.63
C VAL A 139 -8.81 -8.66 -6.95
N ASN A 140 -9.13 -8.09 -5.79
CA ASN A 140 -10.32 -8.49 -5.02
C ASN A 140 -11.21 -7.31 -4.60
N HIS A 141 -11.06 -6.13 -5.17
CA HIS A 141 -11.83 -4.92 -4.84
C HIS A 141 -13.34 -5.08 -5.10
N HIS A 142 -13.72 -5.96 -6.04
CA HIS A 142 -15.10 -6.33 -6.33
C HIS A 142 -15.83 -6.99 -5.15
N ARG A 143 -15.10 -7.45 -4.11
CA ARG A 143 -15.69 -8.01 -2.88
C ARG A 143 -16.19 -6.92 -1.92
N TYR A 144 -15.87 -5.65 -2.17
CA TYR A 144 -16.34 -4.56 -1.34
C TYR A 144 -17.86 -4.37 -1.45
N ASP A 145 -18.52 -4.34 -0.31
CA ASP A 145 -19.94 -4.03 -0.19
C ASP A 145 -20.12 -2.93 0.87
N PRO A 146 -20.59 -1.74 0.48
CA PRO A 146 -20.76 -0.61 1.40
C PRO A 146 -21.81 -0.86 2.48
N GLY A 147 -22.74 -1.81 2.29
CA GLY A 147 -23.74 -2.20 3.28
C GLY A 147 -23.16 -3.01 4.44
N TYR A 148 -22.01 -3.65 4.24
CA TYR A 148 -21.37 -4.53 5.23
C TYR A 148 -20.01 -4.02 5.71
N HIS A 149 -19.15 -3.56 4.79
CA HIS A 149 -17.75 -3.30 5.07
C HIS A 149 -17.49 -1.84 5.48
N ARG A 150 -17.79 -1.49 6.74
CA ARG A 150 -17.56 -0.14 7.29
C ARG A 150 -16.08 0.22 7.45
N VAL A 151 -15.24 -0.78 7.67
CA VAL A 151 -13.80 -0.66 7.75
C VAL A 151 -13.17 -1.65 6.77
N ILE A 152 -12.33 -1.13 5.88
CA ILE A 152 -11.56 -1.92 4.92
C ILE A 152 -10.10 -1.51 4.99
N THR A 153 -9.22 -2.28 4.37
CA THR A 153 -7.80 -1.94 4.28
C THR A 153 -7.31 -1.97 2.84
N ALA A 154 -6.28 -1.20 2.56
CA ALA A 154 -5.52 -1.28 1.31
C ALA A 154 -4.40 -2.34 1.36
N ALA A 155 -4.50 -3.33 2.27
CA ALA A 155 -3.48 -4.35 2.52
C ALA A 155 -2.08 -3.74 2.78
N SER A 156 -1.00 -4.37 2.28
CA SER A 156 0.37 -3.84 2.37
C SER A 156 0.97 -3.59 1.00
N CYS A 157 2.03 -2.78 0.91
CA CYS A 157 2.72 -2.50 -0.35
C CYS A 157 3.23 -3.78 -1.03
N THR A 158 3.87 -4.67 -0.28
CA THR A 158 4.36 -5.95 -0.81
C THR A 158 3.20 -6.88 -1.23
N THR A 159 2.07 -6.87 -0.50
CA THR A 159 0.88 -7.64 -0.89
C THR A 159 0.27 -7.09 -2.18
N ASN A 160 0.24 -5.77 -2.35
CA ASN A 160 -0.22 -5.14 -3.58
C ASN A 160 0.67 -5.49 -4.79
N CYS A 161 1.98 -5.61 -4.61
CA CYS A 161 2.89 -6.11 -5.64
C CYS A 161 2.67 -7.60 -5.94
N LEU A 162 2.60 -8.43 -4.89
CA LEU A 162 2.59 -9.89 -5.03
C LEU A 162 1.25 -10.46 -5.52
N ALA A 163 0.11 -9.88 -5.11
CA ALA A 163 -1.19 -10.45 -5.44
C ALA A 163 -1.52 -10.45 -6.94
N PRO A 164 -1.25 -9.39 -7.72
CA PRO A 164 -1.36 -9.44 -9.18
C PRO A 164 -0.45 -10.51 -9.83
N VAL A 165 0.77 -10.68 -9.32
CA VAL A 165 1.70 -11.72 -9.79
C VAL A 165 1.12 -13.10 -9.54
N VAL A 166 0.66 -13.35 -8.32
CA VAL A 166 0.02 -14.63 -7.94
C VAL A 166 -1.24 -14.87 -8.74
N LYS A 167 -2.08 -13.84 -8.97
CA LYS A 167 -3.29 -13.96 -9.80
C LYS A 167 -2.94 -14.50 -11.19
N VAL A 168 -2.03 -13.85 -11.90
CA VAL A 168 -1.65 -14.28 -13.26
C VAL A 168 -1.06 -15.70 -13.25
N VAL A 169 -0.13 -15.99 -12.35
CA VAL A 169 0.52 -17.30 -12.31
C VAL A 169 -0.46 -18.41 -11.89
N HIS A 170 -1.27 -18.16 -10.86
CA HIS A 170 -2.15 -19.19 -10.34
C HIS A 170 -3.34 -19.48 -11.27
N GLU A 171 -3.92 -18.47 -11.87
CA GLU A 171 -5.06 -18.65 -12.80
C GLU A 171 -4.64 -19.36 -14.09
N ASN A 172 -3.44 -19.08 -14.62
CA ASN A 172 -2.97 -19.67 -15.87
C ASN A 172 -2.23 -21.01 -15.67
N PHE A 173 -1.44 -21.16 -14.59
CA PHE A 173 -0.46 -22.26 -14.50
C PHE A 173 -0.58 -23.08 -13.21
N ARG A 174 -1.44 -22.70 -12.26
CA ARG A 174 -1.70 -23.37 -10.98
C ARG A 174 -0.45 -23.52 -10.10
N ILE A 175 -0.38 -22.75 -9.05
CA ILE A 175 0.69 -22.81 -8.06
C ILE A 175 0.46 -23.98 -7.11
N LYS A 176 1.43 -24.90 -7.00
CA LYS A 176 1.46 -25.95 -5.97
C LYS A 176 1.91 -25.38 -4.63
N HIS A 177 3.04 -24.71 -4.62
CA HIS A 177 3.64 -24.02 -3.48
C HIS A 177 4.71 -23.03 -3.96
N GLY A 178 5.20 -22.20 -3.04
CA GLY A 178 6.23 -21.25 -3.40
C GLY A 178 6.87 -20.55 -2.21
N SER A 179 7.97 -19.87 -2.49
CA SER A 179 8.66 -19.01 -1.52
C SER A 179 8.90 -17.63 -2.09
N ILE A 180 8.73 -16.62 -1.26
CA ILE A 180 8.84 -15.22 -1.66
C ILE A 180 9.92 -14.54 -0.81
N THR A 181 10.83 -13.82 -1.46
CA THR A 181 11.73 -12.91 -0.80
C THR A 181 11.51 -11.51 -1.34
N THR A 182 11.21 -10.54 -0.47
CA THR A 182 11.22 -9.15 -0.90
C THR A 182 12.51 -8.47 -0.45
N LEU A 183 13.27 -7.96 -1.42
CA LEU A 183 14.37 -7.03 -1.21
C LEU A 183 13.72 -5.65 -1.04
N HIS A 184 13.52 -5.26 0.22
CA HIS A 184 12.68 -4.11 0.55
C HIS A 184 13.55 -2.95 1.01
N ASP A 185 13.29 -1.76 0.51
CA ASP A 185 13.91 -0.54 0.99
C ASP A 185 13.72 -0.35 2.51
N VAL A 186 14.45 0.62 3.05
CA VAL A 186 14.29 1.01 4.45
C VAL A 186 12.99 1.80 4.64
N THR A 187 12.39 1.65 5.83
CA THR A 187 11.24 2.45 6.26
C THR A 187 11.57 3.10 7.61
N ASN A 188 10.70 3.95 8.11
CA ASN A 188 10.88 4.60 9.42
C ASN A 188 10.95 3.61 10.61
N THR A 189 10.78 2.31 10.36
CA THR A 189 10.97 1.26 11.38
C THR A 189 12.41 0.79 11.51
N GLN A 190 13.30 1.16 10.60
CA GLN A 190 14.73 0.91 10.67
C GLN A 190 15.44 2.08 11.36
N VAL A 191 16.55 1.76 12.06
CA VAL A 191 17.40 2.76 12.70
C VAL A 191 18.56 3.17 11.77
N VAL A 192 18.90 4.46 11.76
CA VAL A 192 20.01 4.97 10.94
C VAL A 192 21.35 4.48 11.49
N VAL A 193 21.55 4.59 12.81
CA VAL A 193 22.66 4.01 13.57
C VAL A 193 22.13 3.04 14.60
N ASP A 194 22.98 2.13 15.10
CA ASP A 194 22.60 1.09 16.04
C ASP A 194 21.77 1.64 17.22
N GLY A 195 20.63 1.05 17.48
CA GLY A 195 19.68 1.48 18.51
C GLY A 195 18.85 0.33 19.05
N PHE A 196 18.17 0.55 20.17
CA PHE A 196 17.35 -0.48 20.79
C PHE A 196 16.14 -0.86 19.92
N ASN A 197 15.98 -2.15 19.67
CA ASN A 197 14.83 -2.74 19.01
C ASN A 197 14.58 -4.14 19.60
N LYS A 198 13.32 -4.58 19.68
CA LYS A 198 12.98 -5.94 20.11
C LYS A 198 13.55 -7.02 19.20
N ASP A 199 13.61 -6.75 17.89
CA ASP A 199 14.30 -7.58 16.91
C ASP A 199 15.76 -7.09 16.83
N LEU A 200 16.71 -7.91 17.28
CA LEU A 200 18.13 -7.56 17.31
C LEU A 200 18.74 -7.28 15.93
N ARG A 201 18.20 -7.87 14.86
CA ARG A 201 18.61 -7.54 13.49
C ARG A 201 18.20 -6.12 13.11
N ARG A 202 17.00 -5.69 13.51
CA ARG A 202 16.50 -4.32 13.29
C ARG A 202 17.15 -3.28 14.20
N SER A 203 17.93 -3.70 15.20
CA SER A 203 18.75 -2.82 16.04
C SER A 203 19.98 -2.28 15.31
N ARG A 204 20.31 -2.80 14.16
CA ARG A 204 21.51 -2.46 13.41
C ARG A 204 21.24 -1.39 12.35
N SER A 205 22.27 -0.62 12.03
CA SER A 205 22.22 0.45 11.03
C SER A 205 21.70 -0.05 9.67
N CYS A 206 20.65 0.59 9.19
CA CYS A 206 20.08 0.30 7.88
C CYS A 206 20.90 0.88 6.71
N MET A 207 21.83 1.79 6.99
CA MET A 207 22.64 2.44 5.97
C MET A 207 23.76 1.55 5.39
N GLN A 208 24.12 0.46 6.11
CA GLN A 208 25.28 -0.37 5.77
C GLN A 208 24.95 -1.88 5.82
N SER A 209 23.69 -2.24 6.06
CA SER A 209 23.34 -3.62 6.36
C SER A 209 22.22 -4.15 5.49
N LEU A 210 22.36 -5.38 5.02
CA LEU A 210 21.23 -6.22 4.61
C LEU A 210 20.61 -6.80 5.89
N ILE A 211 19.32 -6.52 6.14
CA ILE A 211 18.65 -6.90 7.38
C ILE A 211 17.53 -7.90 7.08
N PRO A 212 17.77 -9.22 7.23
CA PRO A 212 16.71 -10.22 7.09
C PRO A 212 15.66 -10.02 8.20
N THR A 213 14.40 -10.06 7.82
CA THR A 213 13.26 -9.92 8.73
C THR A 213 12.03 -10.66 8.21
N THR A 214 10.98 -10.71 8.99
CA THR A 214 9.73 -11.34 8.58
C THR A 214 8.92 -10.44 7.66
N THR A 215 8.11 -11.06 6.80
CA THR A 215 7.02 -10.41 6.07
C THR A 215 5.72 -11.18 6.28
N GLY A 216 4.61 -10.45 6.42
CA GLY A 216 3.28 -11.05 6.47
C GLY A 216 2.64 -11.24 5.08
N SER A 217 3.29 -10.72 4.01
CA SER A 217 2.65 -10.61 2.70
C SER A 217 2.38 -11.96 2.05
N ALA A 218 3.27 -12.96 2.17
CA ALA A 218 3.02 -14.29 1.65
C ALA A 218 1.80 -14.96 2.32
N LYS A 219 1.63 -14.75 3.63
CA LYS A 219 0.44 -15.25 4.36
C LYS A 219 -0.81 -14.43 4.04
N ALA A 220 -0.67 -13.13 3.72
CA ALA A 220 -1.80 -12.30 3.34
C ALA A 220 -2.42 -12.72 1.99
N ILE A 221 -1.64 -13.38 1.13
CA ILE A 221 -2.15 -13.93 -0.14
C ILE A 221 -3.25 -14.96 0.09
N SER A 222 -3.19 -15.77 1.15
CA SER A 222 -4.26 -16.75 1.44
C SER A 222 -5.61 -16.11 1.83
N MET A 223 -5.61 -14.85 2.24
CA MET A 223 -6.85 -14.09 2.47
C MET A 223 -7.52 -13.68 1.14
N ILE A 224 -6.75 -13.63 0.06
CA ILE A 224 -7.21 -13.27 -1.29
C ILE A 224 -7.48 -14.53 -2.11
N PHE A 225 -6.58 -15.51 -2.00
CA PHE A 225 -6.63 -16.84 -2.66
C PHE A 225 -6.62 -17.93 -1.58
N PRO A 226 -7.77 -18.30 -1.01
CA PRO A 226 -7.85 -19.29 0.09
C PRO A 226 -7.26 -20.66 -0.25
N GLU A 227 -7.30 -21.05 -1.51
CA GLU A 227 -6.73 -22.31 -2.03
C GLU A 227 -5.20 -22.37 -1.92
N LEU A 228 -4.53 -21.23 -1.70
CA LEU A 228 -3.09 -21.13 -1.46
C LEU A 228 -2.73 -21.08 0.03
N GLU A 229 -3.69 -21.34 0.93
CA GLU A 229 -3.41 -21.38 2.36
C GLU A 229 -2.35 -22.45 2.68
N GLY A 230 -1.30 -22.03 3.43
CA GLY A 230 -0.17 -22.90 3.79
C GLY A 230 0.81 -23.20 2.66
N LYS A 231 0.50 -22.83 1.42
CA LYS A 231 1.35 -23.13 0.25
C LYS A 231 2.41 -22.05 -0.04
N LEU A 232 2.22 -20.84 0.46
CA LEU A 232 3.16 -19.73 0.26
C LEU A 232 3.75 -19.25 1.58
N ASN A 233 5.06 -19.03 1.60
CA ASN A 233 5.75 -18.41 2.75
C ASN A 233 6.89 -17.53 2.24
N GLY A 234 7.45 -16.67 3.12
CA GLY A 234 8.52 -15.79 2.66
C GLY A 234 9.16 -14.94 3.75
N HIS A 235 10.18 -14.21 3.31
CA HIS A 235 10.98 -13.30 4.12
C HIS A 235 11.06 -11.93 3.45
N ALA A 236 11.45 -10.92 4.25
CA ALA A 236 11.93 -9.64 3.74
C ALA A 236 13.43 -9.50 4.06
N VAL A 237 14.16 -8.88 3.17
CA VAL A 237 15.51 -8.40 3.43
C VAL A 237 15.50 -6.90 3.22
N ARG A 238 15.70 -6.12 4.30
CA ARG A 238 15.87 -4.67 4.18
C ARG A 238 17.21 -4.38 3.53
N VAL A 239 17.19 -3.48 2.55
CA VAL A 239 18.38 -3.06 1.80
C VAL A 239 18.57 -1.55 1.98
N PRO A 240 19.80 -1.02 1.92
CA PRO A 240 20.09 0.41 2.15
C PRO A 240 19.71 1.28 0.93
N LEU A 241 18.43 1.23 0.57
CA LEU A 241 17.81 2.07 -0.46
C LEU A 241 16.65 2.83 0.17
N LEU A 242 16.37 4.03 -0.33
CA LEU A 242 15.31 4.88 0.20
C LEU A 242 13.94 4.55 -0.38
N ASN A 243 13.87 3.97 -1.57
CA ASN A 243 12.63 3.58 -2.25
C ASN A 243 12.92 2.61 -3.41
N ALA A 244 11.87 2.00 -3.90
CA ALA A 244 11.80 0.97 -4.95
C ALA A 244 12.39 -0.38 -4.51
N SER A 245 11.47 -1.27 -4.23
CA SER A 245 11.69 -2.62 -3.74
C SER A 245 11.53 -3.65 -4.85
N LEU A 246 12.03 -4.87 -4.61
CA LEU A 246 11.95 -6.00 -5.54
C LEU A 246 11.34 -7.21 -4.84
N THR A 247 10.31 -7.79 -5.40
CA THR A 247 9.80 -9.12 -5.02
C THR A 247 10.45 -10.19 -5.88
N ASP A 248 11.15 -11.12 -5.25
CA ASP A 248 11.67 -12.36 -5.82
C ASP A 248 10.70 -13.49 -5.43
N ALA A 249 9.91 -13.96 -6.39
CA ALA A 249 8.92 -15.00 -6.19
C ALA A 249 9.32 -16.28 -6.92
N VAL A 250 9.39 -17.40 -6.20
CA VAL A 250 9.66 -18.73 -6.73
C VAL A 250 8.45 -19.61 -6.49
N PHE A 251 7.90 -20.18 -7.56
CA PHE A 251 6.72 -21.04 -7.52
C PHE A 251 7.03 -22.40 -8.15
N GLU A 252 6.54 -23.46 -7.54
CA GLU A 252 6.39 -24.76 -8.18
C GLU A 252 4.97 -24.81 -8.77
N LEU A 253 4.89 -25.12 -10.08
CA LEU A 253 3.64 -25.13 -10.86
C LEU A 253 3.10 -26.54 -11.04
N GLU A 254 1.81 -26.66 -11.34
CA GLU A 254 1.17 -27.97 -11.61
C GLU A 254 1.42 -28.48 -13.03
N GLN A 255 1.82 -27.60 -13.95
CA GLN A 255 2.05 -27.93 -15.36
C GLN A 255 3.41 -27.44 -15.85
N ASP A 256 3.91 -28.07 -16.92
CA ASP A 256 5.08 -27.61 -17.64
C ASP A 256 4.81 -26.25 -18.28
N VAL A 257 5.78 -25.35 -18.19
CA VAL A 257 5.72 -24.00 -18.79
C VAL A 257 7.05 -23.62 -19.42
N THR A 258 7.02 -22.69 -20.33
CA THR A 258 8.18 -22.00 -20.89
C THR A 258 8.24 -20.55 -20.37
N VAL A 259 9.42 -19.93 -20.44
CA VAL A 259 9.57 -18.49 -20.14
C VAL A 259 8.66 -17.65 -21.02
N GLN A 260 8.50 -18.00 -22.29
CA GLN A 260 7.67 -17.25 -23.23
C GLN A 260 6.20 -17.29 -22.83
N GLU A 261 5.63 -18.47 -22.53
CA GLU A 261 4.24 -18.61 -22.10
C GLU A 261 3.94 -17.80 -20.84
N VAL A 262 4.87 -17.79 -19.87
CA VAL A 262 4.72 -17.00 -18.64
C VAL A 262 4.77 -15.50 -18.94
N ASN A 263 5.73 -15.07 -19.75
CA ASN A 263 5.86 -13.65 -20.12
C ASN A 263 4.66 -13.17 -20.94
N ASP A 264 4.16 -13.97 -21.88
CA ASP A 264 2.95 -13.65 -22.65
C ASP A 264 1.71 -13.48 -21.74
N ALA A 265 1.56 -14.33 -20.73
CA ALA A 265 0.48 -14.22 -19.76
C ALA A 265 0.59 -12.92 -18.94
N PHE A 266 1.78 -12.54 -18.49
CA PHE A 266 1.99 -11.27 -17.78
C PHE A 266 1.75 -10.05 -18.68
N GLU A 267 2.25 -10.07 -19.91
CA GLU A 267 2.05 -9.00 -20.87
C GLU A 267 0.56 -8.82 -21.21
N ALA A 268 -0.16 -9.92 -21.42
CA ALA A 268 -1.60 -9.90 -21.68
C ALA A 268 -2.37 -9.32 -20.48
N ALA A 269 -2.06 -9.72 -19.27
CA ALA A 269 -2.70 -9.19 -18.06
C ALA A 269 -2.39 -7.69 -17.84
N ALA A 270 -1.14 -7.28 -18.05
CA ALA A 270 -0.71 -5.88 -17.90
C ALA A 270 -1.37 -4.95 -18.93
N ASN A 271 -1.64 -5.43 -20.14
CA ASN A 271 -2.36 -4.69 -21.18
C ASN A 271 -3.88 -4.85 -21.11
N GLY A 272 -4.39 -5.81 -20.34
CA GLY A 272 -5.80 -6.18 -20.19
C GLY A 272 -6.38 -5.84 -18.82
N GLU A 273 -6.78 -6.88 -18.08
CA GLU A 273 -7.53 -6.77 -16.82
C GLU A 273 -6.77 -6.06 -15.69
N LEU A 274 -5.43 -6.10 -15.70
CA LEU A 274 -4.57 -5.46 -14.72
C LEU A 274 -3.91 -4.18 -15.27
N HIS A 275 -4.47 -3.59 -16.32
CA HIS A 275 -3.96 -2.33 -16.87
C HIS A 275 -3.90 -1.24 -15.79
N GLY A 276 -2.73 -0.57 -15.66
CA GLY A 276 -2.48 0.44 -14.64
C GLY A 276 -2.19 -0.13 -13.23
N ILE A 277 -2.37 -1.44 -13.02
CA ILE A 277 -2.09 -2.15 -11.77
C ILE A 277 -0.79 -2.95 -11.87
N LEU A 278 -0.68 -3.80 -12.89
CA LEU A 278 0.51 -4.56 -13.21
C LEU A 278 1.23 -3.94 -14.40
N GLY A 279 2.55 -3.86 -14.33
CA GLY A 279 3.40 -3.50 -15.45
C GLY A 279 4.16 -4.69 -16.00
N TYR A 280 4.61 -4.56 -17.24
CA TYR A 280 5.48 -5.52 -17.92
C TYR A 280 6.64 -4.76 -18.55
N GLU A 281 7.87 -5.06 -18.17
CA GLU A 281 9.06 -4.31 -18.57
C GLU A 281 10.07 -5.24 -19.28
N THR A 282 10.50 -4.82 -20.46
CA THR A 282 11.45 -5.55 -21.30
C THR A 282 12.83 -4.89 -21.40
N ARG A 283 12.97 -3.69 -20.80
CA ARG A 283 14.24 -2.96 -20.76
C ARG A 283 15.07 -3.39 -19.54
N PRO A 284 16.41 -3.33 -19.60
CA PRO A 284 17.28 -3.68 -18.47
C PRO A 284 17.35 -2.52 -17.45
N LEU A 285 16.26 -2.32 -16.70
CA LEU A 285 16.13 -1.28 -15.70
C LEU A 285 16.49 -1.77 -14.29
N VAL A 286 16.69 -0.83 -13.37
CA VAL A 286 17.05 -1.09 -11.97
C VAL A 286 16.13 -0.32 -11.01
N SER A 287 16.26 -0.55 -9.72
CA SER A 287 15.33 -0.03 -8.70
C SER A 287 15.03 1.47 -8.81
N VAL A 288 16.02 2.31 -9.08
CA VAL A 288 15.85 3.77 -9.14
C VAL A 288 14.93 4.22 -10.28
N ASP A 289 14.84 3.42 -11.35
CA ASP A 289 13.99 3.71 -12.52
C ASP A 289 12.49 3.51 -12.23
N TYR A 290 12.16 2.84 -11.14
CA TYR A 290 10.79 2.57 -10.70
C TYR A 290 10.30 3.52 -9.59
N VAL A 291 11.13 4.46 -9.17
CA VAL A 291 10.70 5.53 -8.24
C VAL A 291 9.65 6.39 -8.93
N ASN A 292 8.54 6.66 -8.24
CA ASN A 292 7.34 7.34 -8.75
C ASN A 292 6.51 6.52 -9.75
N ASP A 293 6.74 5.22 -9.88
CA ASP A 293 5.84 4.36 -10.64
C ASP A 293 4.56 4.10 -9.83
N SER A 294 3.42 4.42 -10.41
CA SER A 294 2.12 4.31 -9.74
C SER A 294 1.55 2.88 -9.77
N ARG A 295 2.14 1.97 -10.52
CA ARG A 295 1.66 0.57 -10.61
C ARG A 295 2.00 -0.20 -9.34
N SER A 296 1.19 -1.21 -9.03
CA SER A 296 1.37 -2.06 -7.85
C SER A 296 2.61 -2.96 -7.93
N GLY A 297 2.93 -3.43 -9.12
CA GLY A 297 4.10 -4.24 -9.41
C GLY A 297 4.43 -4.20 -10.90
N ILE A 298 5.71 -4.33 -11.24
CA ILE A 298 6.19 -4.34 -12.62
C ILE A 298 7.04 -5.58 -12.83
N ILE A 299 6.58 -6.48 -13.69
CA ILE A 299 7.32 -7.70 -14.04
C ILE A 299 8.58 -7.33 -14.79
N ASP A 300 9.72 -7.84 -14.33
CA ASP A 300 10.98 -7.83 -15.04
C ASP A 300 11.02 -9.03 -16.00
N ALA A 301 10.61 -8.83 -17.24
CA ALA A 301 10.49 -9.90 -18.22
C ALA A 301 11.84 -10.56 -18.55
N LEU A 302 12.94 -9.82 -18.47
CA LEU A 302 14.28 -10.32 -18.74
C LEU A 302 14.78 -11.27 -17.64
N SER A 303 14.23 -11.16 -16.44
CA SER A 303 14.60 -11.97 -15.28
C SER A 303 13.69 -13.17 -15.05
N THR A 304 12.65 -13.37 -15.87
CA THR A 304 11.79 -14.56 -15.79
C THR A 304 12.61 -15.82 -16.08
N MET A 305 12.52 -16.80 -15.18
CA MET A 305 13.29 -18.04 -15.28
C MET A 305 12.39 -19.24 -15.02
N VAL A 306 12.55 -20.28 -15.84
CA VAL A 306 11.91 -21.59 -15.64
C VAL A 306 12.97 -22.66 -15.49
N VAL A 307 12.93 -23.39 -14.38
CA VAL A 307 13.86 -24.50 -14.09
C VAL A 307 13.05 -25.80 -14.11
N ASN A 308 13.59 -26.81 -14.78
CA ASN A 308 12.96 -28.15 -14.88
C ASN A 308 11.46 -28.08 -15.24
N LYS A 309 11.10 -27.11 -16.12
CA LYS A 309 9.77 -26.88 -16.70
C LYS A 309 8.70 -26.40 -15.71
N THR A 310 8.77 -26.77 -14.44
CA THR A 310 7.71 -26.50 -13.44
C THR A 310 8.09 -25.48 -12.37
N GLN A 311 9.40 -25.23 -12.14
CA GLN A 311 9.82 -24.22 -11.18
C GLN A 311 9.97 -22.87 -11.86
N LEU A 312 9.04 -21.97 -11.58
CA LEU A 312 9.02 -20.60 -12.07
C LEU A 312 9.66 -19.64 -11.07
N LYS A 313 10.57 -18.77 -11.55
CA LYS A 313 11.07 -17.62 -10.80
C LYS A 313 10.72 -16.33 -11.53
N VAL A 314 10.15 -15.38 -10.79
CA VAL A 314 9.69 -14.07 -11.30
C VAL A 314 10.22 -12.96 -10.42
N TYR A 315 10.69 -11.89 -11.04
CA TYR A 315 10.98 -10.62 -10.39
C TYR A 315 9.87 -9.61 -10.67
N ALA A 316 9.43 -8.92 -9.62
CA ALA A 316 8.48 -7.83 -9.74
C ALA A 316 8.99 -6.63 -8.93
N TRP A 317 9.25 -5.52 -9.63
CA TRP A 317 9.61 -4.23 -9.06
C TRP A 317 8.39 -3.50 -8.53
N TYR A 318 8.54 -2.66 -7.51
CA TYR A 318 7.46 -1.81 -7.03
C TYR A 318 7.98 -0.61 -6.24
N ASP A 319 7.38 0.55 -6.48
CA ASP A 319 7.49 1.69 -5.57
C ASP A 319 6.58 1.44 -4.36
N ASN A 320 7.16 1.04 -3.24
CA ASN A 320 6.41 0.67 -2.04
C ASN A 320 5.72 1.86 -1.35
N GLU A 321 6.05 3.08 -1.72
CA GLU A 321 5.40 4.30 -1.23
C GLU A 321 4.40 4.85 -2.26
N TRP A 322 4.83 5.21 -3.47
CA TRP A 322 3.97 5.85 -4.47
C TRP A 322 2.99 4.88 -5.11
N GLY A 323 3.43 3.68 -5.50
CA GLY A 323 2.55 2.64 -6.05
C GLY A 323 1.47 2.24 -5.04
N TYR A 324 1.85 2.05 -3.77
CA TYR A 324 0.92 1.76 -2.69
C TYR A 324 -0.07 2.90 -2.43
N SER A 325 0.42 4.13 -2.36
CA SER A 325 -0.42 5.33 -2.14
C SER A 325 -1.40 5.56 -3.29
N SER A 326 -0.99 5.26 -4.52
CA SER A 326 -1.86 5.29 -5.70
C SER A 326 -2.99 4.25 -5.59
N ARG A 327 -2.69 3.02 -5.14
CA ARG A 327 -3.72 1.99 -4.89
C ARG A 327 -4.68 2.38 -3.78
N MET A 328 -4.17 2.99 -2.72
CA MET A 328 -5.05 3.49 -1.65
C MET A 328 -5.95 4.62 -2.14
N ALA A 329 -5.44 5.50 -3.01
CA ALA A 329 -6.24 6.54 -3.64
C ALA A 329 -7.33 5.95 -4.57
N ASP A 330 -6.98 4.97 -5.40
CA ASP A 330 -7.95 4.29 -6.25
C ASP A 330 -9.02 3.57 -5.43
N LEU A 331 -8.65 2.93 -4.31
CA LEU A 331 -9.59 2.31 -3.40
C LEU A 331 -10.53 3.33 -2.76
N ALA A 332 -10.02 4.50 -2.36
CA ALA A 332 -10.84 5.58 -1.81
C ALA A 332 -11.85 6.11 -2.85
N CYS A 333 -11.44 6.28 -4.11
CA CYS A 333 -12.34 6.65 -5.20
C CYS A 333 -13.42 5.57 -5.43
N HIS A 334 -13.01 4.29 -5.48
CA HIS A 334 -13.93 3.16 -5.63
C HIS A 334 -14.99 3.12 -4.51
N VAL A 335 -14.57 3.37 -3.27
CA VAL A 335 -15.48 3.46 -2.12
C VAL A 335 -16.46 4.63 -2.31
N ALA A 336 -15.98 5.80 -2.72
CA ALA A 336 -16.83 6.97 -2.95
C ALA A 336 -17.89 6.71 -4.02
N GLU A 337 -17.51 6.08 -5.14
CA GLU A 337 -18.43 5.68 -6.22
C GLU A 337 -19.51 4.70 -5.74
N ASN A 338 -19.12 3.68 -4.96
CA ASN A 338 -20.06 2.68 -4.42
C ASN A 338 -21.01 3.25 -3.33
N LEU A 339 -20.63 4.34 -2.68
CA LEU A 339 -21.50 5.09 -1.75
C LEU A 339 -22.38 6.11 -2.46
N GLY A 340 -22.35 6.19 -3.80
CA GLY A 340 -23.24 7.02 -4.62
C GLY A 340 -22.85 8.50 -4.67
N LEU A 341 -21.55 8.79 -4.56
CA LEU A 341 -21.00 10.15 -4.49
C LEU A 341 -20.06 10.44 -5.66
#